data_516886dea5e18137b5913dc81bd43b22
#
_entry.id   516886dea5e18137b5913dc81bd43b22
#
_cell.length_a   1.000
_cell.length_b   1.000
_cell.length_c   1.000
_cell.angle_alpha   90.00
_cell.angle_beta   90.00
_cell.angle_gamma   90.00
#
_symmetry.space_group_name_H-M   'P 1'
#
loop_
_entity.id
_entity.type
_entity.pdbx_description
1 polymer ?
#
loop_
_entity_poly.entity_id
_entity_poly.type
_entity_poly.pdbx_seq_one_letter_code
_entity_poly.pdbx_strand_id
1 'polypeptide(L)'
;MILVIDTSSSVAVVATISEDTVSETVMSSRDPELIAHLRSIARDKTITRVAVATGPGSFTGLRVGVSFGLGLAIGLRIPIVPLPTLELQAARSDEPVTAIAEAGRGRFYYLVSGGELALGEPAVIPTSHQLVGRLVPAAEAALLTAGHRFKPEGELQSFGNAAAQLLKTAREVPYGSLKLQYMQSFAAPAK
;
A
#
# COMPACT_ATOMS: atom_id res chain seq x y z
N MET A 1 -2.52 7.76 -19.06
CA MET A 1 -1.64 7.01 -18.15
C MET A 1 -2.07 7.24 -16.72
N ILE A 2 -2.11 6.20 -15.87
CA ILE A 2 -2.40 6.30 -14.44
C ILE A 2 -1.08 6.25 -13.68
N LEU A 3 -0.90 7.16 -12.71
CA LEU A 3 0.21 7.12 -11.76
C LEU A 3 -0.28 6.48 -10.46
N VAL A 4 0.40 5.45 -9.98
CA VAL A 4 0.13 4.77 -8.70
C VAL A 4 1.27 5.03 -7.74
N ILE A 5 0.95 5.42 -6.51
CA ILE A 5 1.94 5.74 -5.47
C ILE A 5 1.60 4.96 -4.20
N ASP A 6 2.52 4.13 -3.74
CA ASP A 6 2.47 3.52 -2.41
C ASP A 6 3.75 3.82 -1.64
N THR A 7 3.59 4.47 -0.51
CA THR A 7 4.64 4.77 0.46
C THR A 7 4.24 4.28 1.86
N SER A 8 3.36 3.30 1.92
CA SER A 8 2.76 2.80 3.17
C SER A 8 3.70 1.95 4.02
N SER A 9 4.86 1.55 3.49
CA SER A 9 5.85 0.71 4.18
C SER A 9 7.25 1.36 4.17
N SER A 10 8.26 0.60 4.58
CA SER A 10 9.67 0.98 4.43
C SER A 10 10.13 1.07 2.97
N VAL A 11 9.34 0.50 2.08
CA VAL A 11 9.55 0.51 0.63
C VAL A 11 8.47 1.34 -0.03
N ALA A 12 8.88 2.28 -0.88
CA ALA A 12 7.99 3.01 -1.77
C ALA A 12 7.90 2.28 -3.11
N VAL A 13 6.70 2.25 -3.67
CA VAL A 13 6.46 1.78 -5.04
C VAL A 13 5.79 2.89 -5.81
N VAL A 14 6.37 3.21 -6.95
CA VAL A 14 5.80 4.13 -7.92
C VAL A 14 5.57 3.35 -9.21
N ALA A 15 4.32 3.25 -9.63
CA ALA A 15 3.99 2.57 -10.88
C ALA A 15 3.27 3.49 -11.85
N THR A 16 3.46 3.23 -13.13
CA THR A 16 2.69 3.87 -14.20
C THR A 16 1.98 2.79 -15.02
N ILE A 17 0.69 3.00 -15.25
CA ILE A 17 -0.17 2.08 -15.98
C ILE A 17 -0.69 2.79 -17.22
N SER A 18 -0.40 2.25 -18.37
CA SER A 18 -0.97 2.60 -19.68
C SER A 18 -1.76 1.41 -20.21
N GLU A 19 -2.45 1.55 -21.35
CA GLU A 19 -3.35 0.52 -21.88
C GLU A 19 -2.72 -0.87 -21.90
N ASP A 20 -1.47 -1.00 -22.36
CA ASP A 20 -0.77 -2.28 -22.54
C ASP A 20 0.51 -2.42 -21.72
N THR A 21 0.83 -1.43 -20.86
CA THR A 21 2.13 -1.41 -20.19
C THR A 21 2.01 -0.99 -18.75
N VAL A 22 2.59 -1.83 -17.88
CA VAL A 22 2.81 -1.51 -16.47
C VAL A 22 4.31 -1.40 -16.24
N SER A 23 4.73 -0.26 -15.72
CA SER A 23 6.12 -0.04 -15.30
C SER A 23 6.14 0.37 -13.84
N GLU A 24 7.04 -0.22 -13.06
CA GLU A 24 7.17 0.14 -11.65
C GLU A 24 8.62 0.37 -11.25
N THR A 25 8.81 1.25 -10.29
CA THR A 25 10.07 1.48 -9.60
C THR A 25 9.86 1.24 -8.12
N VAL A 26 10.75 0.44 -7.55
CA VAL A 26 10.76 0.10 -6.12
C VAL A 26 12.00 0.74 -5.51
N MET A 27 11.82 1.49 -4.43
CA MET A 27 12.91 2.18 -3.74
C MET A 27 12.63 2.27 -2.24
N SER A 28 13.61 2.68 -1.44
CA SER A 28 13.34 2.98 -0.03
C SER A 28 12.33 4.12 0.09
N SER A 29 11.37 4.03 1.02
CA SER A 29 10.44 5.13 1.29
C SER A 29 11.12 6.37 1.87
N ARG A 30 12.39 6.24 2.30
CA ARG A 30 13.25 7.33 2.78
C ARG A 30 14.29 7.76 1.77
N ASP A 31 14.21 7.26 0.53
CA ASP A 31 15.13 7.64 -0.53
C ASP A 31 14.95 9.13 -0.85
N PRO A 32 16.00 9.95 -0.80
CA PRO A 32 15.92 11.36 -1.13
C PRO A 32 15.50 11.62 -2.58
N GLU A 33 15.73 10.64 -3.47
CA GLU A 33 15.37 10.72 -4.88
C GLU A 33 13.88 10.42 -5.16
N LEU A 34 13.12 9.92 -4.18
CA LEU A 34 11.71 9.56 -4.36
C LEU A 34 10.89 10.73 -4.94
N ILE A 35 11.05 11.92 -4.38
CA ILE A 35 10.31 13.10 -4.84
C ILE A 35 10.80 13.56 -6.21
N ALA A 36 12.10 13.48 -6.47
CA ALA A 36 12.66 13.79 -7.79
C ALA A 36 12.13 12.83 -8.85
N HIS A 37 12.08 11.53 -8.54
CA HIS A 37 11.52 10.50 -9.41
C HIS A 37 10.03 10.75 -9.72
N LEU A 38 9.22 11.01 -8.69
CA LEU A 38 7.80 11.35 -8.88
C LEU A 38 7.61 12.61 -9.73
N ARG A 39 8.43 13.64 -9.52
CA ARG A 39 8.41 14.86 -10.34
C ARG A 39 8.80 14.60 -11.79
N SER A 40 9.79 13.75 -12.03
CA SER A 40 10.22 13.35 -13.37
C SER A 40 9.05 12.70 -14.13
N ILE A 41 8.38 11.73 -13.52
CA ILE A 41 7.20 11.08 -14.11
C ILE A 41 6.10 12.11 -14.42
N ALA A 42 5.85 13.04 -13.48
CA ALA A 42 4.82 14.06 -13.66
C ALA A 42 5.11 15.07 -14.80
N ARG A 43 6.40 15.32 -15.10
CA ARG A 43 6.81 16.21 -16.20
C ARG A 43 6.81 15.52 -17.55
N ASP A 44 7.27 14.27 -17.60
CA ASP A 44 7.60 13.60 -18.86
C ASP A 44 6.42 12.82 -19.46
N LYS A 45 5.33 12.64 -18.69
CA LYS A 45 4.22 11.79 -19.11
C LYS A 45 2.87 12.45 -18.88
N THR A 46 1.93 12.19 -19.79
CA THR A 46 0.54 12.64 -19.65
C THR A 46 -0.18 11.77 -18.63
N ILE A 47 -0.30 12.25 -17.40
CA ILE A 47 -1.05 11.60 -16.33
C ILE A 47 -2.51 12.03 -16.44
N THR A 48 -3.41 11.06 -16.49
CA THR A 48 -4.86 11.28 -16.56
C THR A 48 -5.59 10.89 -15.29
N ARG A 49 -4.92 10.19 -14.38
CA ARG A 49 -5.46 9.75 -13.09
C ARG A 49 -4.31 9.48 -12.12
N VAL A 50 -4.52 9.76 -10.85
CA VAL A 50 -3.59 9.38 -9.77
C VAL A 50 -4.28 8.38 -8.84
N ALA A 51 -3.60 7.32 -8.47
CA ALA A 51 -4.02 6.38 -7.44
C ALA A 51 -3.00 6.37 -6.30
N VAL A 52 -3.47 6.35 -5.06
CA VAL A 52 -2.61 6.42 -3.88
C VAL A 52 -2.99 5.36 -2.86
N ALA A 53 -1.99 4.71 -2.27
CA ALA A 53 -2.22 3.85 -1.12
C ALA A 53 -2.69 4.69 0.08
N THR A 54 -3.81 4.30 0.68
CA THR A 54 -4.46 5.06 1.76
C THR A 54 -4.33 4.43 3.14
N GLY A 55 -3.61 3.33 3.24
CA GLY A 55 -3.37 2.63 4.50
C GLY A 55 -4.22 1.36 4.66
N PRO A 56 -4.06 0.70 5.79
CA PRO A 56 -3.18 1.04 6.90
C PRO A 56 -1.68 0.83 6.60
N GLY A 57 -0.81 1.47 7.38
CA GLY A 57 0.65 1.36 7.22
C GLY A 57 1.42 2.50 7.90
N SER A 58 2.62 2.77 7.42
CA SER A 58 3.49 3.84 7.93
C SER A 58 2.81 5.20 7.91
N PHE A 59 2.63 5.80 9.07
CA PHE A 59 1.98 7.10 9.23
C PHE A 59 2.64 8.22 8.40
N THR A 60 3.96 8.31 8.49
CA THR A 60 4.73 9.32 7.74
C THR A 60 4.72 9.00 6.25
N GLY A 61 4.94 7.73 5.89
CA GLY A 61 4.97 7.29 4.51
C GLY A 61 3.65 7.59 3.80
N LEU A 62 2.52 7.16 4.35
CA LEU A 62 1.19 7.40 3.77
C LEU A 62 0.94 8.89 3.50
N ARG A 63 1.35 9.76 4.41
CA ARG A 63 1.21 11.21 4.21
C ARG A 63 2.05 11.74 3.07
N VAL A 64 3.26 11.24 2.89
CA VAL A 64 4.13 11.65 1.76
C VAL A 64 3.47 11.29 0.43
N GLY A 65 3.09 10.02 0.24
CA GLY A 65 2.47 9.58 -1.01
C GLY A 65 1.13 10.25 -1.30
N VAL A 66 0.25 10.31 -0.29
CA VAL A 66 -1.07 10.93 -0.45
C VAL A 66 -0.96 12.44 -0.69
N SER A 67 -0.08 13.15 0.02
CA SER A 67 0.09 14.60 -0.19
C SER A 67 0.64 14.90 -1.57
N PHE A 68 1.61 14.11 -2.05
CA PHE A 68 2.15 14.27 -3.39
C PHE A 68 1.07 13.96 -4.45
N GLY A 69 0.41 12.80 -4.32
CA GLY A 69 -0.63 12.37 -5.27
C GLY A 69 -1.80 13.34 -5.33
N LEU A 70 -2.27 13.80 -4.17
CA LEU A 70 -3.36 14.78 -4.08
C LEU A 70 -2.95 16.14 -4.66
N GLY A 71 -1.76 16.63 -4.32
CA GLY A 71 -1.23 17.88 -4.89
C GLY A 71 -1.13 17.83 -6.42
N LEU A 72 -0.65 16.69 -6.96
CA LEU A 72 -0.57 16.47 -8.39
C LEU A 72 -1.98 16.41 -9.04
N ALA A 73 -2.90 15.65 -8.44
CA ALA A 73 -4.27 15.51 -8.94
C ALA A 73 -4.99 16.88 -9.00
N ILE A 74 -4.87 17.69 -7.95
CA ILE A 74 -5.41 19.06 -7.91
C ILE A 74 -4.75 19.93 -8.97
N GLY A 75 -3.42 19.92 -9.06
CA GLY A 75 -2.68 20.77 -9.99
C GLY A 75 -2.98 20.47 -11.45
N LEU A 76 -3.17 19.21 -11.80
CA LEU A 76 -3.53 18.75 -13.14
C LEU A 76 -5.05 18.70 -13.39
N ARG A 77 -5.87 18.88 -12.36
CA ARG A 77 -7.34 18.74 -12.40
C ARG A 77 -7.79 17.37 -12.90
N ILE A 78 -7.15 16.31 -12.41
CA ILE A 78 -7.42 14.92 -12.77
C ILE A 78 -7.91 14.13 -11.58
N PRO A 79 -8.66 13.02 -11.78
CA PRO A 79 -9.19 12.19 -10.70
C PRO A 79 -8.11 11.62 -9.80
N ILE A 80 -8.47 11.44 -8.50
CA ILE A 80 -7.68 10.68 -7.53
C ILE A 80 -8.48 9.47 -7.03
N VAL A 81 -7.79 8.31 -6.93
CA VAL A 81 -8.35 7.03 -6.51
C VAL A 81 -7.63 6.54 -5.26
N PRO A 82 -8.34 6.35 -4.14
CA PRO A 82 -7.78 5.68 -2.97
C PRO A 82 -7.65 4.17 -3.23
N LEU A 83 -6.52 3.59 -2.86
CA LEU A 83 -6.28 2.14 -2.86
C LEU A 83 -5.98 1.70 -1.42
N PRO A 84 -6.83 0.87 -0.79
CA PRO A 84 -6.53 0.31 0.53
C PRO A 84 -5.26 -0.54 0.47
N THR A 85 -4.29 -0.27 1.34
CA THR A 85 -2.95 -0.88 1.27
C THR A 85 -3.00 -2.41 1.34
N LEU A 86 -3.81 -2.98 2.25
CA LEU A 86 -3.85 -4.43 2.40
C LEU A 86 -4.58 -5.13 1.26
N GLU A 87 -5.59 -4.50 0.68
CA GLU A 87 -6.23 -5.00 -0.54
C GLU A 87 -5.24 -5.01 -1.71
N LEU A 88 -4.42 -3.97 -1.82
CA LEU A 88 -3.38 -3.86 -2.83
C LEU A 88 -2.29 -4.93 -2.65
N GLN A 89 -1.89 -5.23 -1.41
CA GLN A 89 -0.97 -6.34 -1.13
C GLN A 89 -1.62 -7.71 -1.41
N ALA A 90 -2.88 -7.92 -1.03
CA ALA A 90 -3.60 -9.16 -1.29
C ALA A 90 -3.77 -9.43 -2.79
N ALA A 91 -4.05 -8.39 -3.57
CA ALA A 91 -4.21 -8.48 -5.03
C ALA A 91 -2.91 -8.88 -5.77
N ARG A 92 -1.78 -8.96 -5.09
CA ARG A 92 -0.52 -9.48 -5.66
C ARG A 92 -0.50 -11.01 -5.76
N SER A 93 -1.47 -11.70 -5.19
CA SER A 93 -1.59 -13.16 -5.24
C SER A 93 -2.93 -13.57 -5.81
N ASP A 94 -2.92 -14.54 -6.71
CA ASP A 94 -4.14 -15.18 -7.25
C ASP A 94 -4.70 -16.23 -6.26
N GLU A 95 -3.92 -16.63 -5.26
CA GLU A 95 -4.32 -17.56 -4.21
C GLU A 95 -4.74 -16.79 -2.94
N PRO A 96 -5.56 -17.40 -2.07
CA PRO A 96 -5.87 -16.81 -0.77
C PRO A 96 -4.62 -16.55 0.07
N VAL A 97 -4.48 -15.33 0.56
CA VAL A 97 -3.35 -14.88 1.37
C VAL A 97 -3.83 -14.06 2.58
N THR A 98 -2.95 -13.83 3.53
CA THR A 98 -3.14 -12.82 4.56
C THR A 98 -2.24 -11.63 4.25
N ALA A 99 -2.84 -10.52 3.82
CA ALA A 99 -2.11 -9.28 3.62
C ALA A 99 -1.75 -8.65 4.96
N ILE A 100 -0.52 -8.11 5.09
CA ILE A 100 -0.01 -7.61 6.36
C ILE A 100 0.76 -6.29 6.21
N ALA A 101 0.65 -5.42 7.22
CA ALA A 101 1.42 -4.18 7.32
C ALA A 101 1.76 -3.88 8.79
N GLU A 102 2.87 -3.19 9.02
CA GLU A 102 3.29 -2.82 10.37
C GLU A 102 2.35 -1.77 10.99
N ALA A 103 1.95 -2.01 12.24
CA ALA A 103 1.17 -1.08 13.06
C ALA A 103 2.01 -0.40 14.16
N GLY A 104 3.29 -0.77 14.25
CA GLY A 104 4.20 -0.35 15.33
C GLY A 104 3.99 -1.12 16.64
N ARG A 105 5.00 -1.02 17.53
CA ARG A 105 5.01 -1.69 18.84
C ARG A 105 4.77 -3.20 18.78
N GLY A 106 5.33 -3.88 17.77
CA GLY A 106 5.19 -5.33 17.56
C GLY A 106 3.81 -5.80 17.12
N ARG A 107 2.92 -4.88 16.73
CA ARG A 107 1.59 -5.20 16.20
C ARG A 107 1.52 -5.00 14.69
N PHE A 108 0.56 -5.67 14.08
CA PHE A 108 0.36 -5.70 12.65
C PHE A 108 -1.12 -5.48 12.30
N TYR A 109 -1.35 -4.67 11.29
CA TYR A 109 -2.61 -4.69 10.56
C TYR A 109 -2.60 -5.89 9.63
N TYR A 110 -3.70 -6.62 9.56
CA TYR A 110 -3.79 -7.76 8.67
C TYR A 110 -5.21 -7.90 8.09
N LEU A 111 -5.25 -8.47 6.90
CA LEU A 111 -6.47 -8.78 6.17
C LEU A 111 -6.36 -10.22 5.66
N VAL A 112 -7.11 -11.13 6.28
CA VAL A 112 -7.23 -12.51 5.81
C VAL A 112 -8.14 -12.51 4.58
N SER A 113 -7.82 -13.32 3.57
CA SER A 113 -8.65 -13.45 2.37
C SER A 113 -10.10 -13.78 2.73
N GLY A 114 -11.05 -12.97 2.26
CA GLY A 114 -12.47 -13.09 2.58
C GLY A 114 -12.88 -12.60 3.98
N GLY A 115 -11.96 -12.09 4.77
CA GLY A 115 -12.19 -11.56 6.13
C GLY A 115 -12.24 -10.04 6.19
N GLU A 116 -12.19 -9.53 7.40
CA GLU A 116 -12.16 -8.09 7.69
C GLU A 116 -10.76 -7.64 8.12
N LEU A 117 -10.51 -6.35 7.97
CA LEU A 117 -9.30 -5.70 8.44
C LEU A 117 -9.21 -5.78 9.97
N ALA A 118 -8.11 -6.30 10.48
CA ALA A 118 -7.86 -6.48 11.90
C ALA A 118 -6.48 -5.96 12.32
N LEU A 119 -6.28 -5.88 13.64
CA LEU A 119 -5.04 -5.47 14.29
C LEU A 119 -4.68 -6.49 15.36
N GLY A 120 -3.44 -6.99 15.34
CA GLY A 120 -3.00 -7.97 16.34
C GLY A 120 -1.49 -8.09 16.46
N GLU A 121 -1.07 -8.83 17.49
CA GLU A 121 0.29 -9.30 17.65
C GLU A 121 0.50 -10.58 16.80
N PRO A 122 1.75 -10.99 16.50
CA PRO A 122 2.02 -12.17 15.68
C PRO A 122 1.25 -13.43 16.09
N ALA A 123 1.12 -13.68 17.39
CA ALA A 123 0.48 -14.89 17.92
C ALA A 123 -1.04 -14.98 17.67
N VAL A 124 -1.72 -13.87 17.40
CA VAL A 124 -3.17 -13.87 17.18
C VAL A 124 -3.56 -13.79 15.69
N ILE A 125 -2.58 -13.57 14.82
CA ILE A 125 -2.82 -13.55 13.38
C ILE A 125 -3.04 -15.00 12.91
N PRO A 126 -4.12 -15.29 12.14
CA PRO A 126 -4.35 -16.64 11.62
C PRO A 126 -3.21 -17.13 10.71
N THR A 127 -2.80 -18.39 10.90
CA THR A 127 -1.76 -19.03 10.08
C THR A 127 -2.31 -19.85 8.91
N SER A 128 -3.60 -19.71 8.61
CA SER A 128 -4.29 -20.45 7.55
C SER A 128 -3.76 -20.14 6.14
N HIS A 129 -3.18 -18.96 5.94
CA HIS A 129 -2.65 -18.51 4.66
C HIS A 129 -1.24 -17.96 4.82
N GLN A 130 -0.48 -17.97 3.71
CA GLN A 130 0.81 -17.28 3.67
C GLN A 130 0.62 -15.77 3.76
N LEU A 131 1.59 -15.10 4.37
CA LEU A 131 1.60 -13.64 4.49
C LEU A 131 2.09 -12.98 3.21
N VAL A 132 1.48 -11.86 2.86
CA VAL A 132 1.93 -10.95 1.79
C VAL A 132 2.01 -9.54 2.34
N GLY A 133 3.18 -8.93 2.28
CA GLY A 133 3.42 -7.57 2.74
C GLY A 133 4.89 -7.23 2.76
N ARG A 134 5.21 -5.95 2.79
CA ARG A 134 6.59 -5.46 2.86
C ARG A 134 6.86 -4.90 4.24
N LEU A 135 7.69 -5.60 4.99
CA LEU A 135 8.00 -5.33 6.40
C LEU A 135 9.49 -5.03 6.56
N VAL A 136 9.86 -4.44 7.69
CA VAL A 136 11.27 -4.39 8.08
C VAL A 136 11.73 -5.76 8.57
N PRO A 137 13.03 -6.12 8.44
CA PRO A 137 13.52 -7.46 8.78
C PRO A 137 13.18 -7.93 10.20
N ALA A 138 13.17 -7.03 11.17
CA ALA A 138 12.83 -7.38 12.55
C ALA A 138 11.35 -7.78 12.71
N ALA A 139 10.44 -7.11 11.98
CA ALA A 139 9.01 -7.42 11.98
C ALA A 139 8.74 -8.76 11.27
N GLU A 140 9.43 -9.02 10.17
CA GLU A 140 9.36 -10.29 9.45
C GLU A 140 9.85 -11.44 10.34
N ALA A 141 10.99 -11.29 11.00
CA ALA A 141 11.55 -12.30 11.92
C ALA A 141 10.58 -12.63 13.07
N ALA A 142 9.87 -11.64 13.63
CA ALA A 142 8.88 -11.87 14.67
C ALA A 142 7.71 -12.74 14.19
N LEU A 143 7.24 -12.52 12.97
CA LEU A 143 6.17 -13.32 12.37
C LEU A 143 6.63 -14.74 12.03
N LEU A 144 7.85 -14.90 11.50
CA LEU A 144 8.44 -16.23 11.25
C LEU A 144 8.58 -17.03 12.56
N THR A 145 9.03 -16.38 13.64
CA THR A 145 9.13 -16.99 14.98
C THR A 145 7.77 -17.43 15.52
N ALA A 146 6.71 -16.69 15.19
CA ALA A 146 5.33 -17.04 15.54
C ALA A 146 4.71 -18.14 14.63
N GLY A 147 5.48 -18.71 13.69
CA GLY A 147 5.06 -19.82 12.84
C GLY A 147 4.42 -19.41 11.52
N HIS A 148 4.41 -18.12 11.19
CA HIS A 148 3.92 -17.66 9.90
C HIS A 148 4.89 -17.98 8.78
N ARG A 149 4.39 -18.03 7.56
CA ARG A 149 5.17 -18.18 6.33
C ARG A 149 4.83 -17.07 5.36
N PHE A 150 5.80 -16.51 4.70
CA PHE A 150 5.59 -15.53 3.65
C PHE A 150 5.50 -16.22 2.29
N LYS A 151 4.64 -15.68 1.42
CA LYS A 151 4.64 -16.05 0.02
C LYS A 151 5.89 -15.44 -0.63
N PRO A 152 6.69 -16.24 -1.38
CA PRO A 152 7.89 -15.73 -2.04
C PRO A 152 7.59 -14.57 -2.99
N GLU A 153 8.42 -13.54 -2.99
CA GLU A 153 8.22 -12.36 -3.86
C GLU A 153 8.15 -12.74 -5.35
N GLY A 154 8.91 -13.77 -5.78
CA GLY A 154 8.88 -14.27 -7.15
C GLY A 154 7.58 -14.98 -7.57
N GLU A 155 6.71 -15.31 -6.62
CA GLU A 155 5.39 -15.88 -6.87
C GLU A 155 4.27 -14.83 -6.83
N LEU A 156 4.62 -13.58 -6.55
CA LEU A 156 3.69 -12.48 -6.48
C LEU A 156 3.68 -11.68 -7.79
N GLN A 157 2.52 -11.22 -8.17
CA GLN A 157 2.41 -10.22 -9.23
C GLN A 157 3.12 -8.92 -8.83
N SER A 158 3.55 -8.16 -9.84
CA SER A 158 4.06 -6.82 -9.61
C SER A 158 3.00 -5.95 -8.93
N PHE A 159 3.44 -4.99 -8.16
CA PHE A 159 2.55 -4.05 -7.47
C PHE A 159 1.69 -3.25 -8.47
N GLY A 160 2.29 -2.86 -9.60
CA GLY A 160 1.58 -2.17 -10.66
C GLY A 160 0.47 -3.01 -11.30
N ASN A 161 0.68 -4.34 -11.47
CA ASN A 161 -0.36 -5.25 -11.96
C ASN A 161 -1.50 -5.41 -10.95
N ALA A 162 -1.18 -5.57 -9.67
CA ALA A 162 -2.18 -5.61 -8.60
C ALA A 162 -3.01 -4.31 -8.53
N ALA A 163 -2.36 -3.15 -8.65
CA ALA A 163 -3.04 -1.87 -8.73
C ALA A 163 -3.94 -1.77 -9.97
N ALA A 164 -3.50 -2.26 -11.13
CA ALA A 164 -4.30 -2.28 -12.35
C ALA A 164 -5.56 -3.13 -12.19
N GLN A 165 -5.49 -4.25 -11.45
CA GLN A 165 -6.66 -5.07 -11.14
C GLN A 165 -7.66 -4.32 -10.24
N LEU A 166 -7.18 -3.73 -9.14
CA LEU A 166 -8.04 -2.98 -8.22
C LEU A 166 -8.69 -1.76 -8.89
N LEU A 167 -7.97 -1.09 -9.77
CA LEU A 167 -8.46 0.09 -10.50
C LEU A 167 -9.65 -0.21 -11.43
N LYS A 168 -9.94 -1.47 -11.76
CA LYS A 168 -11.13 -1.85 -12.53
C LYS A 168 -12.42 -1.61 -11.75
N THR A 169 -12.37 -1.71 -10.43
CA THR A 169 -13.53 -1.56 -9.53
C THR A 169 -13.42 -0.36 -8.60
N ALA A 170 -12.19 0.12 -8.32
CA ALA A 170 -11.94 1.27 -7.47
C ALA A 170 -12.52 2.55 -8.09
N ARG A 171 -13.09 3.39 -7.23
CA ARG A 171 -13.74 4.62 -7.63
C ARG A 171 -12.91 5.84 -7.23
N GLU A 172 -12.94 6.85 -8.07
CA GLU A 172 -12.43 8.16 -7.75
C GLU A 172 -13.24 8.83 -6.65
N VAL A 173 -12.57 9.70 -5.90
CA VAL A 173 -13.20 10.45 -4.83
C VAL A 173 -12.96 11.95 -5.02
N PRO A 174 -13.86 12.81 -4.52
CA PRO A 174 -13.58 14.24 -4.41
C PRO A 174 -12.32 14.49 -3.58
N TYR A 175 -11.49 15.45 -3.95
CA TYR A 175 -10.20 15.72 -3.28
C TYR A 175 -10.33 15.89 -1.77
N GLY A 176 -11.35 16.58 -1.29
CA GLY A 176 -11.63 16.76 0.14
C GLY A 176 -12.18 15.52 0.86
N SER A 177 -12.52 14.46 0.13
CA SER A 177 -13.06 13.22 0.68
C SER A 177 -12.02 12.10 0.78
N LEU A 178 -10.78 12.34 0.33
CA LEU A 178 -9.69 11.38 0.45
C LEU A 178 -9.33 11.20 1.93
N LYS A 179 -9.48 9.98 2.44
CA LYS A 179 -9.22 9.66 3.85
C LYS A 179 -8.10 8.65 3.96
N LEU A 180 -7.18 8.90 4.89
CA LEU A 180 -6.19 7.93 5.32
C LEU A 180 -6.81 6.99 6.36
N GLN A 181 -6.59 5.68 6.21
CA GLN A 181 -7.05 4.69 7.17
C GLN A 181 -6.06 4.58 8.33
N TYR A 182 -6.36 5.24 9.43
CA TYR A 182 -5.64 5.11 10.69
C TYR A 182 -6.48 4.25 11.63
N MET A 183 -6.10 2.99 11.84
CA MET A 183 -6.84 2.11 12.74
C MET A 183 -6.41 2.19 14.21
N GLN A 184 -5.43 3.00 14.55
CA GLN A 184 -5.16 3.29 15.95
C GLN A 184 -6.13 4.37 16.44
N SER A 185 -7.26 3.97 17.01
CA SER A 185 -7.91 4.83 17.96
C SER A 185 -6.98 4.93 19.18
N PHE A 186 -6.53 6.14 19.47
CA PHE A 186 -5.90 6.47 20.76
C PHE A 186 -6.98 6.50 21.85
N ALA A 187 -7.83 5.49 21.92
CA ALA A 187 -8.69 5.31 23.08
C ALA A 187 -7.74 5.01 24.25
N ALA A 188 -7.62 5.98 25.15
CA ALA A 188 -6.98 5.75 26.43
C ALA A 188 -7.65 4.54 27.07
N PRO A 189 -6.89 3.65 27.75
CA PRO A 189 -7.52 2.56 28.46
C PRO A 189 -8.54 3.16 29.42
N ALA A 190 -9.78 2.67 29.37
CA ALA A 190 -10.78 3.00 30.36
C ALA A 190 -10.19 2.69 31.74
N LYS A 191 -10.20 3.70 32.64
CA LYS A 191 -9.74 3.56 34.01
C LYS A 191 -10.68 2.62 34.77
#